data_9900112b81afd2ebab8c1d0e1e11f6b7
#
_entry.id   9900112b81afd2ebab8c1d0e1e11f6b7
#
_cell.length_a   1.000
_cell.length_b   1.000
_cell.length_c   1.000
_cell.angle_alpha   90.00
_cell.angle_beta   90.00
_cell.angle_gamma   90.00
#
_symmetry.space_group_name_H-M   'P 1'
#
loop_
_entity.id
_entity.type
_entity.pdbx_description
1 polymer ?
#
loop_
_entity_poly.entity_id
_entity_poly.type
_entity_poly.pdbx_seq_one_letter_code
_entity_poly.pdbx_strand_id
1 'polypeptide(L)'
;MINQRQLPSHKKEKNAWAKDALVRLRANPRDAVAVMTLYESCSRELQELAVRHFGKNQLGKRAVLNLLIAVVSRAWSYDPQSTNASEWLSRVAEAEARRLREALDVDGNASRRIRRAM
;
A
#
# COMPACT_ATOMS: atom_id res chain seq x y z
N MET A 1 -7.29 27.15 18.41
CA MET A 1 -8.07 26.23 19.26
C MET A 1 -8.59 25.03 18.49
N ILE A 2 -9.21 25.28 17.38
CA ILE A 2 -9.71 24.20 16.53
C ILE A 2 -8.59 23.29 16.03
N ASN A 3 -7.43 23.87 15.74
CA ASN A 3 -6.27 23.14 15.24
C ASN A 3 -5.75 22.08 16.19
N GLN A 4 -5.82 22.34 17.50
CA GLN A 4 -5.37 21.40 18.51
C GLN A 4 -6.23 20.14 18.55
N ARG A 5 -7.52 20.30 18.27
CA ARG A 5 -8.45 19.17 18.18
C ARG A 5 -8.20 18.32 16.95
N GLN A 6 -7.68 18.93 15.90
CA GLN A 6 -7.41 18.23 14.66
C GLN A 6 -6.23 17.27 14.77
N LEU A 7 -5.26 17.57 15.65
CA LEU A 7 -4.09 16.72 15.81
C LEU A 7 -4.43 15.29 16.24
N PRO A 8 -5.24 15.07 17.29
CA PRO A 8 -5.63 13.69 17.65
C PRO A 8 -6.56 13.05 16.63
N SER A 9 -7.42 13.84 15.98
CA SER A 9 -8.38 13.33 15.00
C SER A 9 -7.77 13.10 13.63
N HIS A 10 -6.54 13.52 13.39
CA HIS A 10 -5.88 13.38 12.10
C HIS A 10 -5.79 11.92 11.65
N LYS A 11 -5.43 11.02 12.56
CA LYS A 11 -5.40 9.59 12.26
C LYS A 11 -6.79 9.04 11.98
N LYS A 12 -7.80 9.50 12.72
CA LYS A 12 -9.18 9.11 12.51
C LYS A 12 -9.69 9.59 11.17
N GLU A 13 -9.34 10.81 10.78
CA GLU A 13 -9.71 11.36 9.50
C GLU A 13 -9.10 10.57 8.35
N LYS A 14 -7.80 10.25 8.43
CA LYS A 14 -7.13 9.44 7.41
C LYS A 14 -7.75 8.07 7.30
N ASN A 15 -8.08 7.45 8.43
CA ASN A 15 -8.75 6.16 8.43
C ASN A 15 -10.15 6.24 7.81
N ALA A 16 -10.89 7.31 8.10
CA ALA A 16 -12.21 7.53 7.51
C ALA A 16 -12.12 7.74 6.01
N TRP A 17 -11.13 8.50 5.54
CA TRP A 17 -10.91 8.73 4.11
C TRP A 17 -10.53 7.43 3.40
N ALA A 18 -9.64 6.64 4.01
CA ALA A 18 -9.24 5.36 3.46
C ALA A 18 -10.44 4.41 3.38
N LYS A 19 -11.26 4.35 4.42
CA LYS A 19 -12.47 3.54 4.45
C LYS A 19 -13.42 3.95 3.33
N ASP A 20 -13.68 5.24 3.20
CA ASP A 20 -14.57 5.75 2.16
C ASP A 20 -14.04 5.41 0.75
N ALA A 21 -12.75 5.63 0.54
CA ALA A 21 -12.12 5.30 -0.74
C ALA A 21 -12.20 3.82 -1.06
N LEU A 22 -11.94 2.95 -0.08
CA LEU A 22 -12.00 1.50 -0.28
C LEU A 22 -13.43 1.03 -0.58
N VAL A 23 -14.42 1.58 0.10
CA VAL A 23 -15.83 1.27 -0.15
C VAL A 23 -16.21 1.68 -1.57
N ARG A 24 -15.77 2.85 -2.01
CA ARG A 24 -16.03 3.33 -3.37
C ARG A 24 -15.33 2.47 -4.42
N LEU A 25 -14.09 2.07 -4.16
CA LEU A 25 -13.32 1.20 -5.07
C LEU A 25 -13.93 -0.20 -5.14
N ARG A 26 -14.48 -0.68 -4.05
CA ARG A 26 -15.19 -1.96 -4.04
C ARG A 26 -16.39 -1.92 -5.00
N ALA A 27 -17.10 -0.79 -5.00
CA ALA A 27 -18.25 -0.60 -5.89
C ALA A 27 -17.81 -0.32 -7.33
N ASN A 28 -16.73 0.44 -7.51
CA ASN A 28 -16.21 0.81 -8.83
C ASN A 28 -14.67 0.87 -8.80
N PRO A 29 -13.99 -0.20 -9.27
CA PRO A 29 -12.52 -0.25 -9.25
C PRO A 29 -11.85 0.82 -10.12
N ARG A 30 -12.59 1.46 -11.01
CA ARG A 30 -12.07 2.50 -11.90
C ARG A 30 -12.31 3.92 -11.39
N ASP A 31 -12.77 4.07 -10.15
CA ASP A 31 -13.01 5.38 -9.56
C ASP A 31 -11.67 6.08 -9.27
N ALA A 32 -11.24 6.93 -10.19
CA ALA A 32 -9.96 7.62 -10.11
C ALA A 32 -9.87 8.53 -8.89
N VAL A 33 -10.98 9.18 -8.52
CA VAL A 33 -11.01 10.05 -7.33
C VAL A 33 -10.77 9.21 -6.07
N ALA A 34 -11.38 8.02 -6.00
CA ALA A 34 -11.18 7.11 -4.87
C ALA A 34 -9.74 6.63 -4.80
N VAL A 35 -9.10 6.32 -5.93
CA VAL A 35 -7.68 5.94 -5.96
C VAL A 35 -6.80 7.06 -5.42
N MET A 36 -7.04 8.29 -5.85
CA MET A 36 -6.26 9.45 -5.39
C MET A 36 -6.48 9.71 -3.90
N THR A 37 -7.72 9.62 -3.44
CA THR A 37 -8.04 9.78 -2.02
C THR A 37 -7.34 8.72 -1.18
N LEU A 38 -7.35 7.48 -1.66
CA LEU A 38 -6.67 6.39 -0.99
C LEU A 38 -5.16 6.64 -0.91
N TYR A 39 -4.56 7.03 -2.01
CA TYR A 39 -3.14 7.32 -2.05
C TYR A 39 -2.77 8.46 -1.09
N GLU A 40 -3.53 9.55 -1.10
CA GLU A 40 -3.29 10.68 -0.21
C GLU A 40 -3.39 10.27 1.27
N SER A 41 -4.30 9.37 1.59
CA SER A 41 -4.50 8.91 2.97
C SER A 41 -3.43 7.92 3.44
N CYS A 42 -2.77 7.18 2.53
CA CYS A 42 -1.85 6.12 2.93
C CYS A 42 -0.45 6.22 2.29
N SER A 43 -0.17 7.28 1.53
CA SER A 43 1.10 7.39 0.81
C SER A 43 2.32 7.31 1.74
N ARG A 44 2.24 7.94 2.90
CA ARG A 44 3.34 7.92 3.86
C ARG A 44 3.62 6.51 4.36
N GLU A 45 2.59 5.78 4.70
CA GLU A 45 2.68 4.40 5.16
C GLU A 45 3.27 3.49 4.08
N LEU A 46 2.84 3.68 2.85
CA LEU A 46 3.38 2.92 1.72
C LEU A 46 4.85 3.24 1.47
N GLN A 47 5.23 4.50 1.58
CA GLN A 47 6.63 4.91 1.43
C GLN A 47 7.51 4.32 2.53
N GLU A 48 7.05 4.38 3.78
CA GLU A 48 7.79 3.80 4.91
C GLU A 48 7.97 2.29 4.73
N LEU A 49 6.93 1.62 4.29
CA LEU A 49 6.98 0.18 4.03
C LEU A 49 7.95 -0.15 2.89
N ALA A 50 7.89 0.61 1.80
CA ALA A 50 8.77 0.42 0.66
C ALA A 50 10.24 0.62 1.04
N VAL A 51 10.53 1.64 1.84
CA VAL A 51 11.89 1.90 2.32
C VAL A 51 12.38 0.76 3.21
N ARG A 52 11.51 0.24 4.05
CA ARG A 52 11.86 -0.86 4.96
C ARG A 52 12.25 -2.12 4.21
N HIS A 53 11.56 -2.43 3.13
CA HIS A 53 11.79 -3.65 2.35
C HIS A 53 12.81 -3.48 1.22
N PHE A 54 12.90 -2.29 0.63
CA PHE A 54 13.66 -2.10 -0.62
C PHE A 54 14.70 -0.97 -0.56
N GLY A 55 14.69 -0.15 0.49
CA GLY A 55 15.62 0.96 0.64
C GLY A 55 15.18 2.24 -0.09
N LYS A 56 15.97 3.29 0.08
CA LYS A 56 15.69 4.61 -0.50
C LYS A 56 16.31 4.76 -1.89
N ASN A 57 15.87 3.96 -2.84
CA ASN A 57 16.41 3.98 -4.20
C ASN A 57 15.26 3.87 -5.20
N GLN A 58 15.58 3.70 -6.47
CA GLN A 58 14.56 3.58 -7.51
C GLN A 58 13.64 2.39 -7.28
N LEU A 59 14.18 1.30 -6.75
CA LEU A 59 13.40 0.11 -6.45
C LEU A 59 12.33 0.42 -5.40
N GLY A 60 12.70 1.15 -4.33
CA GLY A 60 11.75 1.58 -3.32
C GLY A 60 10.66 2.48 -3.89
N LYS A 61 11.03 3.41 -4.77
CA LYS A 61 10.06 4.30 -5.42
C LYS A 61 9.05 3.53 -6.27
N ARG A 62 9.51 2.53 -7.02
CA ARG A 62 8.64 1.67 -7.83
C ARG A 62 7.75 0.80 -6.95
N ALA A 63 8.27 0.37 -5.82
CA ALA A 63 7.51 -0.45 -4.89
C ALA A 63 6.27 0.27 -4.35
N VAL A 64 6.36 1.58 -4.07
CA VAL A 64 5.21 2.36 -3.61
C VAL A 64 4.04 2.22 -4.58
N LEU A 65 4.30 2.37 -5.88
CA LEU A 65 3.26 2.25 -6.89
C LEU A 65 2.69 0.84 -6.94
N ASN A 66 3.55 -0.17 -6.88
CA ASN A 66 3.11 -1.57 -6.87
C ASN A 66 2.25 -1.89 -5.65
N LEU A 67 2.61 -1.35 -4.48
CA LEU A 67 1.82 -1.53 -3.26
C LEU A 67 0.45 -0.86 -3.40
N LEU A 68 0.39 0.33 -3.97
CA LEU A 68 -0.87 1.02 -4.20
C LEU A 68 -1.76 0.22 -5.17
N ILE A 69 -1.19 -0.26 -6.26
CA ILE A 69 -1.93 -1.07 -7.24
C ILE A 69 -2.48 -2.33 -6.57
N ALA A 70 -1.69 -2.99 -5.72
CA ALA A 70 -2.15 -4.18 -5.01
C ALA A 70 -3.32 -3.88 -4.09
N VAL A 71 -3.26 -2.77 -3.36
CA VAL A 71 -4.36 -2.35 -2.47
C VAL A 71 -5.62 -2.07 -3.28
N VAL A 72 -5.50 -1.32 -4.36
CA VAL A 72 -6.64 -0.98 -5.24
C VAL A 72 -7.24 -2.27 -5.83
N SER A 73 -6.39 -3.17 -6.31
CA SER A 73 -6.84 -4.43 -6.93
C SER A 73 -7.59 -5.34 -5.97
N ARG A 74 -7.30 -5.21 -4.68
CA ARG A 74 -7.92 -6.07 -3.65
C ARG A 74 -9.02 -5.36 -2.87
N ALA A 75 -9.38 -4.13 -3.24
CA ALA A 75 -10.42 -3.36 -2.53
C ALA A 75 -11.76 -4.09 -2.51
N TRP A 76 -12.03 -4.94 -3.49
CA TRP A 76 -13.25 -5.76 -3.53
C TRP A 76 -13.38 -6.67 -2.30
N SER A 77 -12.28 -7.04 -1.67
CA SER A 77 -12.27 -7.94 -0.52
C SER A 77 -12.34 -7.21 0.82
N TYR A 78 -12.29 -5.87 0.79
CA TYR A 78 -12.39 -5.09 2.02
C TYR A 78 -13.79 -5.12 2.59
N ASP A 79 -13.91 -5.50 3.86
CA ASP A 79 -15.17 -5.51 4.59
C ASP A 79 -15.11 -4.48 5.72
N PRO A 80 -15.85 -3.36 5.59
CA PRO A 80 -15.81 -2.31 6.61
C PRO A 80 -16.40 -2.74 7.95
N GLN A 81 -17.17 -3.84 7.97
CA GLN A 81 -17.78 -4.37 9.19
C GLN A 81 -16.79 -5.19 10.02
N SER A 82 -15.83 -5.85 9.36
CA SER A 82 -14.96 -6.82 10.03
C SER A 82 -13.58 -6.27 10.36
N THR A 83 -13.14 -5.21 9.69
CA THR A 83 -11.80 -4.70 9.92
C THR A 83 -11.71 -3.18 9.68
N ASN A 84 -10.78 -2.58 10.37
CA ASN A 84 -10.42 -1.19 10.23
C ASN A 84 -9.64 -0.99 8.92
N ALA A 85 -9.88 0.14 8.22
CA ALA A 85 -9.25 0.40 6.94
C ALA A 85 -7.73 0.43 7.03
N SER A 86 -7.17 1.07 8.05
CA SER A 86 -5.72 1.14 8.22
C SER A 86 -5.09 -0.22 8.43
N GLU A 87 -5.73 -1.08 9.22
CA GLU A 87 -5.24 -2.44 9.44
C GLU A 87 -5.30 -3.27 8.16
N TRP A 88 -6.40 -3.18 7.44
CA TRP A 88 -6.58 -3.89 6.19
C TRP A 88 -5.52 -3.46 5.16
N LEU A 89 -5.33 -2.15 5.02
CA LEU A 89 -4.31 -1.58 4.14
C LEU A 89 -2.92 -2.08 4.48
N SER A 90 -2.58 -2.05 5.77
CA SER A 90 -1.27 -2.50 6.23
C SER A 90 -1.04 -3.98 5.93
N ARG A 91 -2.04 -4.82 6.13
CA ARG A 91 -1.93 -6.25 5.83
C ARG A 91 -1.72 -6.52 4.35
N VAL A 92 -2.51 -5.87 3.50
CA VAL A 92 -2.42 -6.06 2.05
C VAL A 92 -1.08 -5.55 1.53
N ALA A 93 -0.67 -4.35 1.96
CA ALA A 93 0.59 -3.76 1.53
C ALA A 93 1.78 -4.58 2.01
N GLU A 94 1.78 -5.03 3.27
CA GLU A 94 2.86 -5.85 3.82
C GLU A 94 2.97 -7.19 3.08
N ALA A 95 1.85 -7.83 2.82
CA ALA A 95 1.85 -9.09 2.08
C ALA A 95 2.41 -8.90 0.68
N GLU A 96 2.04 -7.82 0.01
CA GLU A 96 2.55 -7.52 -1.33
C GLU A 96 4.04 -7.17 -1.30
N ALA A 97 4.50 -6.42 -0.30
CA ALA A 97 5.91 -6.09 -0.17
C ALA A 97 6.76 -7.34 0.00
N ARG A 98 6.30 -8.29 0.81
CA ARG A 98 6.99 -9.58 0.99
C ARG A 98 7.02 -10.37 -0.30
N ARG A 99 5.89 -10.42 -1.01
CA ARG A 99 5.81 -11.12 -2.30
C ARG A 99 6.79 -10.54 -3.32
N LEU A 100 6.85 -9.22 -3.43
CA LEU A 100 7.76 -8.54 -4.34
C LEU A 100 9.22 -8.82 -3.96
N ARG A 101 9.53 -8.78 -2.68
CA ARG A 101 10.87 -9.04 -2.19
C ARG A 101 11.31 -10.47 -2.48
N GLU A 102 10.43 -11.43 -2.26
CA GLU A 102 10.70 -12.84 -2.57
C GLU A 102 10.92 -13.05 -4.07
N ALA A 103 10.11 -12.43 -4.90
CA ALA A 103 10.24 -12.52 -6.35
C ALA A 103 11.60 -11.96 -6.82
N LEU A 104 12.04 -10.85 -6.25
CA LEU A 104 13.33 -10.25 -6.57
C LEU A 104 14.49 -11.13 -6.12
N ASP A 105 14.38 -11.75 -4.95
CA ASP A 105 15.40 -12.67 -4.44
C ASP A 105 15.53 -13.88 -5.34
N VAL A 106 14.42 -14.45 -5.79
CA VAL A 106 14.42 -15.59 -6.72
C VAL A 106 15.08 -15.21 -8.04
N ASP A 107 14.70 -14.07 -8.61
CA ASP A 107 15.27 -13.59 -9.87
C ASP A 107 16.75 -13.28 -9.72
N GLY A 108 17.15 -12.69 -8.61
CA GLY A 108 18.57 -12.43 -8.31
C GLY A 108 19.37 -13.72 -8.21
N ASN A 109 18.83 -14.72 -7.55
CA ASN A 109 19.49 -16.02 -7.43
C ASN A 109 19.59 -16.72 -8.78
N ALA A 110 18.56 -16.69 -9.59
CA ALA A 110 18.58 -17.27 -10.92
C ALA A 110 19.64 -16.60 -11.80
N SER A 111 19.71 -15.28 -11.77
CA SER A 111 20.72 -14.52 -12.53
C SER A 111 22.13 -14.88 -12.09
N ARG A 112 22.38 -15.04 -10.80
CA ARG A 112 23.68 -15.44 -10.26
C ARG A 112 24.07 -16.84 -10.72
N ARG A 113 23.13 -17.78 -10.73
CA ARG A 113 23.38 -19.13 -11.21
C ARG A 113 23.77 -19.15 -12.68
N ILE A 114 23.09 -18.38 -13.51
CA ILE A 114 23.41 -18.27 -14.93
C ILE A 114 24.80 -17.71 -15.12
N ARG A 115 25.17 -16.66 -14.40
CA ARG A 115 26.50 -16.09 -14.47
C ARG A 115 27.59 -17.06 -14.08
N ARG A 116 27.34 -17.90 -13.07
CA ARG A 116 28.33 -18.92 -12.64
C ARG A 116 28.49 -20.04 -13.64
N ALA A 117 27.41 -20.35 -14.36
CA ALA A 117 27.43 -21.41 -15.38
C ALA A 117 28.21 -20.99 -16.62
N MET A 118 28.31 -19.71 -16.85
CA MET A 118 29.09 -19.17 -17.96
C MET A 118 30.54 -18.91 -17.58
#